data_a5993929d8fec79c9340872226148216
#
_entry.id   a5993929d8fec79c9340872226148216
#
_cell.length_a   1.000
_cell.length_b   1.000
_cell.length_c   1.000
_cell.angle_alpha   90.00
_cell.angle_beta   90.00
_cell.angle_gamma   90.00
#
_symmetry.space_group_name_H-M   'P 1'
#
loop_
_entity.id
_entity.type
_entity.pdbx_description
1 polymer ?
#
loop_
_entity_poly.entity_id
_entity_poly.type
_entity_poly.pdbx_seq_one_letter_code
_entity_poly.pdbx_strand_id
1 'polypeptide(L)'
;MAGQVDGSSSSVRNLRPPVVTFSPSQWGDYFTHFSLDTQEQEKYAEAIETLKNDVRAKINDAKSSKSLITLIATVERLGLGYHLETEITSKLESIYENLHNKHEDHDLFTTALGFRLLRQHQYQVSCCIFDKFTDGENKFKVDVANDAEGLLSLYEAAHARIHGEEILDEAVPFTTHHLKRILATETIESSLKEQIMRALEHPHYRGAPIIEIRVFISLYEKHESKDPLLLKLAKLNFNFLQNMYKKEMSELSK
;
A
#
# COMPACT_ATOMS: atom_id res chain seq x y z
N MET A 1 22.25 -26.41 76.41
CA MET A 1 21.25 -25.50 75.75
C MET A 1 21.35 -25.71 74.23
N ALA A 2 20.42 -26.45 73.71
CA ALA A 2 20.40 -26.78 72.30
C ALA A 2 19.52 -25.70 71.55
N GLY A 3 20.12 -25.00 70.58
CA GLY A 3 19.41 -24.07 69.75
C GLY A 3 18.84 -24.78 68.51
N GLN A 4 17.55 -24.78 68.40
CA GLN A 4 16.80 -25.23 67.20
C GLN A 4 17.04 -24.26 66.08
N VAL A 5 17.43 -24.77 64.89
CA VAL A 5 17.48 -24.03 63.64
C VAL A 5 16.20 -24.36 62.87
N ASP A 6 15.30 -23.42 62.83
CA ASP A 6 14.08 -23.49 61.99
C ASP A 6 14.45 -23.37 60.52
N GLY A 7 14.29 -24.47 59.80
CA GLY A 7 14.38 -24.50 58.32
C GLY A 7 13.10 -24.00 57.69
N SER A 8 13.07 -22.74 57.26
CA SER A 8 12.00 -22.22 56.40
C SER A 8 12.22 -22.68 54.96
N SER A 9 11.54 -23.76 54.57
CA SER A 9 11.43 -24.14 53.15
C SER A 9 10.58 -23.12 52.40
N SER A 10 11.24 -22.27 51.65
CA SER A 10 10.55 -21.42 50.66
C SER A 10 9.97 -22.29 49.54
N SER A 11 8.68 -22.56 49.60
CA SER A 11 7.94 -23.16 48.48
C SER A 11 7.97 -22.21 47.28
N VAL A 12 8.78 -22.53 46.28
CA VAL A 12 8.71 -21.91 44.97
C VAL A 12 7.32 -22.21 44.43
N ARG A 13 6.42 -21.24 44.52
CA ARG A 13 5.12 -21.29 43.87
C ARG A 13 5.37 -21.35 42.37
N ASN A 14 5.12 -22.50 41.75
CA ASN A 14 5.03 -22.63 40.31
C ASN A 14 3.88 -21.74 39.83
N LEU A 15 4.16 -20.48 39.53
CA LEU A 15 3.26 -19.56 38.88
C LEU A 15 3.08 -20.03 37.43
N ARG A 16 2.28 -21.05 37.22
CA ARG A 16 1.74 -21.29 35.86
C ARG A 16 0.84 -20.11 35.51
N PRO A 17 1.01 -19.50 34.33
CA PRO A 17 0.07 -18.50 33.89
C PRO A 17 -1.34 -19.10 33.89
N PRO A 18 -2.38 -18.30 34.22
CA PRO A 18 -3.75 -18.79 34.24
C PRO A 18 -4.07 -19.40 32.89
N VAL A 19 -4.76 -20.55 32.89
CA VAL A 19 -5.26 -21.16 31.64
C VAL A 19 -6.24 -20.18 31.04
N VAL A 20 -5.86 -19.57 29.92
CA VAL A 20 -6.75 -18.69 29.16
C VAL A 20 -7.73 -19.57 28.39
N THR A 21 -9.00 -19.45 28.71
CA THR A 21 -10.07 -20.06 27.90
C THR A 21 -10.23 -19.23 26.63
N PHE A 22 -9.80 -19.77 25.49
CA PHE A 22 -10.05 -19.15 24.21
C PHE A 22 -11.53 -19.28 23.83
N SER A 23 -12.13 -18.17 23.37
CA SER A 23 -13.45 -18.25 22.76
C SER A 23 -13.39 -19.15 21.51
N PRO A 24 -14.45 -19.92 21.21
CA PRO A 24 -14.51 -20.69 19.99
C PRO A 24 -14.25 -19.80 18.77
N SER A 25 -13.59 -20.34 17.74
CA SER A 25 -13.36 -19.63 16.50
C SER A 25 -14.69 -19.17 15.87
N GLN A 26 -14.76 -17.92 15.41
CA GLN A 26 -15.91 -17.42 14.65
C GLN A 26 -16.15 -18.21 13.35
N TRP A 27 -15.12 -18.88 12.84
CA TRP A 27 -15.17 -19.69 11.61
C TRP A 27 -15.71 -21.10 11.85
N GLY A 28 -15.83 -21.56 13.11
CA GLY A 28 -16.23 -22.94 13.44
C GLY A 28 -15.41 -23.93 12.62
N ASP A 29 -16.11 -24.86 11.96
CA ASP A 29 -15.50 -25.91 11.13
C ASP A 29 -15.36 -25.51 9.65
N TYR A 30 -15.52 -24.23 9.30
CA TYR A 30 -15.52 -23.77 7.91
C TYR A 30 -14.29 -24.25 7.12
N PHE A 31 -13.10 -24.12 7.69
CA PHE A 31 -11.86 -24.51 7.01
C PHE A 31 -11.64 -26.02 7.00
N THR A 32 -12.09 -26.77 8.00
CA THR A 32 -11.96 -28.23 8.03
C THR A 32 -12.74 -28.93 6.91
N HIS A 33 -13.83 -28.30 6.46
CA HIS A 33 -14.71 -28.81 5.39
C HIS A 33 -14.47 -28.13 4.03
N PHE A 34 -13.57 -27.15 3.96
CA PHE A 34 -13.30 -26.45 2.70
C PHE A 34 -12.62 -27.39 1.69
N SER A 35 -13.14 -27.42 0.47
CA SER A 35 -12.51 -28.07 -0.68
C SER A 35 -12.36 -27.06 -1.82
N LEU A 36 -11.17 -27.04 -2.42
CA LEU A 36 -10.89 -26.17 -3.56
C LEU A 36 -11.53 -26.75 -4.83
N ASP A 37 -12.31 -25.94 -5.54
CA ASP A 37 -12.72 -26.24 -6.91
C ASP A 37 -11.53 -26.02 -7.86
N THR A 38 -10.91 -27.13 -8.28
CA THR A 38 -9.74 -27.09 -9.15
C THR A 38 -10.05 -26.57 -10.55
N GLN A 39 -11.27 -26.83 -11.07
CA GLN A 39 -11.67 -26.33 -12.39
C GLN A 39 -11.87 -24.81 -12.39
N GLU A 40 -12.47 -24.28 -11.33
CA GLU A 40 -12.58 -22.82 -11.17
C GLU A 40 -11.22 -22.18 -11.03
N GLN A 41 -10.31 -22.79 -10.27
CA GLN A 41 -8.97 -22.30 -10.04
C GLN A 41 -8.14 -22.28 -11.34
N GLU A 42 -8.24 -23.29 -12.17
CA GLU A 42 -7.62 -23.36 -13.49
C GLU A 42 -8.13 -22.25 -14.42
N LYS A 43 -9.45 -22.02 -14.46
CA LYS A 43 -10.04 -20.92 -15.23
C LYS A 43 -9.53 -19.54 -14.77
N TYR A 44 -9.37 -19.33 -13.46
CA TYR A 44 -8.77 -18.11 -12.95
C TYR A 44 -7.32 -17.96 -13.42
N ALA A 45 -6.52 -19.02 -13.33
CA ALA A 45 -5.13 -19.00 -13.76
C ALA A 45 -4.97 -18.65 -15.26
N GLU A 46 -5.74 -19.29 -16.14
CA GLU A 46 -5.75 -19.00 -17.57
C GLU A 46 -6.16 -17.55 -17.89
N ALA A 47 -7.22 -17.07 -17.23
CA ALA A 47 -7.69 -15.70 -17.41
C ALA A 47 -6.66 -14.67 -16.89
N ILE A 48 -5.98 -14.95 -15.79
CA ILE A 48 -4.91 -14.11 -15.23
C ILE A 48 -3.75 -14.04 -16.22
N GLU A 49 -3.30 -15.18 -16.77
CA GLU A 49 -2.18 -15.19 -17.74
C GLU A 49 -2.49 -14.38 -19.00
N THR A 50 -3.72 -14.46 -19.50
CA THR A 50 -4.14 -13.67 -20.67
C THR A 50 -4.13 -12.17 -20.34
N LEU A 51 -4.79 -11.75 -19.28
CA LEU A 51 -4.90 -10.34 -18.91
C LEU A 51 -3.55 -9.73 -18.50
N LYS A 52 -2.69 -10.53 -17.89
CA LYS A 52 -1.31 -10.13 -17.53
C LYS A 52 -0.51 -9.68 -18.77
N ASN A 53 -0.64 -10.40 -19.89
CA ASN A 53 0.03 -10.02 -21.12
C ASN A 53 -0.45 -8.67 -21.68
N ASP A 54 -1.75 -8.37 -21.55
CA ASP A 54 -2.31 -7.09 -21.95
C ASP A 54 -1.79 -5.95 -21.06
N VAL A 55 -1.67 -6.16 -19.74
CA VAL A 55 -1.10 -5.17 -18.82
C VAL A 55 0.40 -4.96 -19.10
N ARG A 56 1.13 -6.02 -19.39
CA ARG A 56 2.55 -5.97 -19.81
C ARG A 56 2.73 -5.06 -21.02
N ALA A 57 1.89 -5.23 -22.04
CA ALA A 57 1.91 -4.35 -23.22
C ALA A 57 1.66 -2.89 -22.83
N LYS A 58 0.69 -2.60 -21.96
CA LYS A 58 0.41 -1.23 -21.49
C LYS A 58 1.61 -0.59 -20.77
N ILE A 59 2.33 -1.34 -19.93
CA ILE A 59 3.53 -0.81 -19.26
C ILE A 59 4.63 -0.49 -20.27
N ASN A 60 4.81 -1.34 -21.29
CA ASN A 60 5.81 -1.13 -22.31
C ASN A 60 5.48 0.05 -23.25
N ASP A 61 4.21 0.26 -23.53
CA ASP A 61 3.71 1.28 -24.45
C ASP A 61 3.45 2.65 -23.79
N ALA A 62 3.64 2.77 -22.49
CA ALA A 62 3.44 4.04 -21.76
C ALA A 62 4.39 5.13 -22.28
N LYS A 63 3.83 6.25 -22.74
CA LYS A 63 4.57 7.29 -23.49
C LYS A 63 5.10 8.43 -22.63
N SER A 64 4.54 8.65 -21.45
CA SER A 64 4.95 9.74 -20.56
C SER A 64 5.34 9.19 -19.18
N SER A 65 6.28 9.87 -18.52
CA SER A 65 6.70 9.56 -17.16
C SER A 65 5.51 9.50 -16.20
N LYS A 66 4.60 10.48 -16.29
CA LYS A 66 3.39 10.52 -15.45
C LYS A 66 2.51 9.28 -15.66
N SER A 67 2.23 8.92 -16.92
CA SER A 67 1.37 7.75 -17.22
C SER A 67 2.02 6.44 -16.77
N LEU A 68 3.32 6.30 -16.96
CA LEU A 68 4.09 5.12 -16.54
C LEU A 68 4.11 4.96 -15.02
N ILE A 69 4.46 6.03 -14.28
CA ILE A 69 4.50 6.05 -12.82
C ILE A 69 3.11 5.72 -12.25
N THR A 70 2.06 6.36 -12.78
CA THR A 70 0.68 6.12 -12.33
C THR A 70 0.25 4.68 -12.59
N LEU A 71 0.57 4.13 -13.76
CA LEU A 71 0.23 2.75 -14.12
C LEU A 71 0.93 1.75 -13.20
N ILE A 72 2.25 1.87 -12.99
CA ILE A 72 3.01 0.96 -12.13
C ILE A 72 2.51 1.05 -10.68
N ALA A 73 2.33 2.26 -10.14
CA ALA A 73 1.83 2.45 -8.79
C ALA A 73 0.41 1.85 -8.61
N THR A 74 -0.45 1.95 -9.64
CA THR A 74 -1.79 1.35 -9.63
C THR A 74 -1.71 -0.17 -9.65
N VAL A 75 -0.87 -0.74 -10.51
CA VAL A 75 -0.61 -2.19 -10.60
C VAL A 75 -0.16 -2.75 -9.24
N GLU A 76 0.76 -2.08 -8.57
CA GLU A 76 1.24 -2.50 -7.25
C GLU A 76 0.17 -2.39 -6.16
N ARG A 77 -0.56 -1.29 -6.12
CA ARG A 77 -1.66 -1.11 -5.16
C ARG A 77 -2.81 -2.10 -5.35
N LEU A 78 -3.01 -2.59 -6.57
CA LEU A 78 -3.95 -3.67 -6.90
C LEU A 78 -3.42 -5.08 -6.56
N GLY A 79 -2.19 -5.19 -6.05
CA GLY A 79 -1.55 -6.46 -5.71
C GLY A 79 -1.11 -7.29 -6.92
N LEU A 80 -0.83 -6.63 -8.04
CA LEU A 80 -0.44 -7.28 -9.30
C LEU A 80 1.06 -7.19 -9.60
N GLY A 81 1.83 -6.45 -8.78
CA GLY A 81 3.25 -6.17 -9.05
C GLY A 81 4.10 -7.41 -9.26
N TYR A 82 3.88 -8.47 -8.49
CA TYR A 82 4.66 -9.71 -8.58
C TYR A 82 4.47 -10.47 -9.92
N HIS A 83 3.38 -10.23 -10.65
CA HIS A 83 3.16 -10.77 -11.99
C HIS A 83 3.98 -10.04 -13.08
N LEU A 84 4.43 -8.83 -12.79
CA LEU A 84 5.01 -7.88 -13.74
C LEU A 84 6.36 -7.33 -13.24
N GLU A 85 7.01 -8.07 -12.34
CA GLU A 85 8.25 -7.65 -11.67
C GLU A 85 9.36 -7.29 -12.67
N THR A 86 9.52 -8.12 -13.72
CA THR A 86 10.53 -7.88 -14.75
C THR A 86 10.28 -6.59 -15.52
N GLU A 87 9.03 -6.35 -15.92
CA GLU A 87 8.63 -5.14 -16.65
C GLU A 87 8.76 -3.91 -15.78
N ILE A 88 8.27 -3.97 -14.53
CA ILE A 88 8.40 -2.89 -13.55
C ILE A 88 9.86 -2.55 -13.34
N THR A 89 10.70 -3.54 -13.00
CA THR A 89 12.13 -3.34 -12.75
C THR A 89 12.84 -2.71 -13.95
N SER A 90 12.52 -3.14 -15.18
CA SER A 90 13.11 -2.56 -16.39
C SER A 90 12.76 -1.09 -16.62
N LYS A 91 11.65 -0.58 -16.03
CA LYS A 91 11.21 0.80 -16.16
C LYS A 91 11.65 1.71 -15.02
N LEU A 92 12.01 1.14 -13.86
CA LEU A 92 12.37 1.93 -12.68
C LEU A 92 13.59 2.82 -12.91
N GLU A 93 14.60 2.35 -13.65
CA GLU A 93 15.79 3.15 -13.98
C GLU A 93 15.39 4.39 -14.79
N SER A 94 14.57 4.22 -15.82
CA SER A 94 14.10 5.37 -16.62
C SER A 94 13.23 6.34 -15.81
N ILE A 95 12.44 5.84 -14.85
CA ILE A 95 11.67 6.69 -13.93
C ILE A 95 12.62 7.47 -13.02
N TYR A 96 13.66 6.82 -12.50
CA TYR A 96 14.66 7.45 -11.65
C TYR A 96 15.38 8.58 -12.41
N GLU A 97 15.87 8.32 -13.63
CA GLU A 97 16.53 9.31 -14.47
C GLU A 97 15.60 10.48 -14.79
N ASN A 98 14.34 10.21 -15.17
CA ASN A 98 13.37 11.25 -15.52
C ASN A 98 13.01 12.15 -14.33
N LEU A 99 12.86 11.59 -13.13
CA LEU A 99 12.58 12.37 -11.92
C LEU A 99 13.74 13.29 -11.52
N HIS A 100 14.97 12.90 -11.86
CA HIS A 100 16.17 13.73 -11.62
C HIS A 100 16.51 14.66 -12.78
N ASN A 101 15.84 14.53 -13.91
CA ASN A 101 16.06 15.38 -15.08
C ASN A 101 15.44 16.75 -14.84
N LYS A 102 16.29 17.79 -14.72
CA LYS A 102 15.87 19.18 -14.51
C LYS A 102 15.07 19.78 -15.68
N HIS A 103 15.04 19.12 -16.83
CA HIS A 103 14.30 19.57 -18.01
C HIS A 103 12.84 19.08 -18.04
N GLU A 104 12.47 18.10 -17.21
CA GLU A 104 11.08 17.65 -17.06
C GLU A 104 10.44 18.32 -15.83
N ASP A 105 9.47 19.18 -16.07
CA ASP A 105 8.71 19.83 -15.00
C ASP A 105 7.52 18.94 -14.58
N HIS A 106 7.81 18.03 -13.65
CA HIS A 106 6.78 17.18 -13.06
C HIS A 106 5.97 17.95 -12.01
N ASP A 107 4.64 17.77 -12.03
CA ASP A 107 3.76 18.26 -10.99
C ASP A 107 4.00 17.56 -9.63
N LEU A 108 3.38 18.08 -8.56
CA LEU A 108 3.52 17.52 -7.21
C LEU A 108 3.08 16.06 -7.15
N PHE A 109 1.96 15.73 -7.80
CA PHE A 109 1.45 14.36 -7.86
C PHE A 109 2.47 13.39 -8.44
N THR A 110 3.00 13.67 -9.62
CA THR A 110 3.96 12.81 -10.32
C THR A 110 5.27 12.68 -9.54
N THR A 111 5.78 13.79 -8.99
CA THR A 111 7.01 13.81 -8.20
C THR A 111 6.87 12.96 -6.93
N ALA A 112 5.79 13.15 -6.17
CA ALA A 112 5.56 12.43 -4.92
C ALA A 112 5.28 10.94 -5.14
N LEU A 113 4.47 10.61 -6.16
CA LEU A 113 4.16 9.22 -6.49
C LEU A 113 5.41 8.47 -6.97
N GLY A 114 6.23 9.10 -7.83
CA GLY A 114 7.48 8.53 -8.31
C GLY A 114 8.53 8.38 -7.20
N PHE A 115 8.66 9.38 -6.32
CA PHE A 115 9.51 9.28 -5.13
C PHE A 115 9.16 8.08 -4.28
N ARG A 116 7.87 7.91 -3.95
CA ARG A 116 7.38 6.79 -3.16
C ARG A 116 7.65 5.45 -3.85
N LEU A 117 7.31 5.35 -5.14
CA LEU A 117 7.50 4.14 -5.95
C LEU A 117 8.98 3.71 -5.96
N LEU A 118 9.89 4.63 -6.25
CA LEU A 118 11.32 4.35 -6.29
C LEU A 118 11.85 3.92 -4.91
N ARG A 119 11.43 4.57 -3.83
CA ARG A 119 11.83 4.16 -2.48
C ARG A 119 11.31 2.80 -2.08
N GLN A 120 10.10 2.41 -2.50
CA GLN A 120 9.59 1.05 -2.33
C GLN A 120 10.51 0.01 -2.98
N HIS A 121 11.11 0.35 -4.11
CA HIS A 121 12.07 -0.48 -4.83
C HIS A 121 13.53 -0.23 -4.41
N GLN A 122 13.76 0.37 -3.25
CA GLN A 122 15.07 0.58 -2.63
C GLN A 122 16.02 1.53 -3.41
N TYR A 123 15.47 2.34 -4.33
CA TYR A 123 16.26 3.39 -4.97
C TYR A 123 16.56 4.52 -3.98
N GLN A 124 17.80 5.01 -4.01
CA GLN A 124 18.24 6.15 -3.20
C GLN A 124 17.79 7.46 -3.86
N VAL A 125 16.59 7.90 -3.52
CA VAL A 125 16.02 9.17 -4.02
C VAL A 125 16.12 10.23 -2.95
N SER A 126 16.77 11.37 -3.28
CA SER A 126 16.88 12.51 -2.38
C SER A 126 15.54 13.25 -2.25
N CYS A 127 15.19 13.66 -1.03
CA CYS A 127 14.02 14.51 -0.79
C CYS A 127 14.14 15.92 -1.40
N CYS A 128 15.34 16.35 -1.86
CA CYS A 128 15.55 17.62 -2.58
C CYS A 128 14.73 17.73 -3.88
N ILE A 129 14.17 16.63 -4.40
CA ILE A 129 13.24 16.72 -5.54
C ILE A 129 11.98 17.52 -5.22
N PHE A 130 11.66 17.73 -3.94
CA PHE A 130 10.55 18.54 -3.47
C PHE A 130 10.87 20.02 -3.29
N ASP A 131 12.14 20.44 -3.39
CA ASP A 131 12.57 21.85 -3.18
C ASP A 131 11.82 22.83 -4.11
N LYS A 132 11.49 22.40 -5.33
CA LYS A 132 10.73 23.24 -6.28
C LYS A 132 9.31 23.57 -5.80
N PHE A 133 8.76 22.81 -4.87
CA PHE A 133 7.44 23.03 -4.27
C PHE A 133 7.48 23.77 -2.95
N THR A 134 8.68 24.14 -2.47
CA THR A 134 8.89 24.91 -1.24
C THR A 134 9.31 26.34 -1.54
N ASP A 135 9.17 27.21 -0.55
CA ASP A 135 9.68 28.59 -0.56
C ASP A 135 11.11 28.65 -0.01
N GLY A 136 11.64 29.87 0.13
CA GLY A 136 12.99 30.09 0.66
C GLY A 136 13.19 29.71 2.13
N GLU A 137 12.12 29.36 2.86
CA GLU A 137 12.14 28.90 4.25
C GLU A 137 11.87 27.38 4.38
N ASN A 138 11.96 26.62 3.29
CA ASN A 138 11.64 25.19 3.20
C ASN A 138 10.17 24.85 3.54
N LYS A 139 9.25 25.81 3.44
CA LYS A 139 7.82 25.57 3.63
C LYS A 139 7.14 25.34 2.30
N PHE A 140 6.18 24.43 2.25
CA PHE A 140 5.43 24.17 1.03
C PHE A 140 4.63 25.41 0.59
N LYS A 141 4.70 25.71 -0.70
CA LYS A 141 4.02 26.86 -1.32
C LYS A 141 2.50 26.72 -1.22
N VAL A 142 1.83 27.85 -1.10
CA VAL A 142 0.36 27.91 -1.04
C VAL A 142 -0.29 27.39 -2.32
N ASP A 143 0.39 27.49 -3.46
CA ASP A 143 -0.10 27.06 -4.76
C ASP A 143 -0.44 25.56 -4.81
N VAL A 144 0.32 24.73 -4.06
CA VAL A 144 0.06 23.29 -3.99
C VAL A 144 -1.04 22.92 -2.97
N ALA A 145 -1.51 23.88 -2.17
CA ALA A 145 -2.44 23.65 -1.05
C ALA A 145 -3.87 23.27 -1.50
N ASN A 146 -4.21 23.40 -2.78
CA ASN A 146 -5.51 23.06 -3.35
C ASN A 146 -5.45 21.85 -4.30
N ASP A 147 -4.27 21.28 -4.54
CA ASP A 147 -4.08 20.08 -5.33
C ASP A 147 -4.33 18.83 -4.47
N ALA A 148 -5.56 18.33 -4.47
CA ALA A 148 -5.97 17.20 -3.63
C ALA A 148 -5.20 15.91 -3.93
N GLU A 149 -4.95 15.60 -5.22
CA GLU A 149 -4.21 14.41 -5.64
C GLU A 149 -2.73 14.55 -5.31
N GLY A 150 -2.13 15.71 -5.59
CA GLY A 150 -0.75 16.01 -5.23
C GLY A 150 -0.50 15.97 -3.73
N LEU A 151 -1.41 16.56 -2.93
CA LEU A 151 -1.32 16.53 -1.47
C LEU A 151 -1.45 15.11 -0.91
N LEU A 152 -2.36 14.28 -1.45
CA LEU A 152 -2.48 12.89 -1.03
C LEU A 152 -1.21 12.11 -1.36
N SER A 153 -0.67 12.29 -2.58
CA SER A 153 0.58 11.64 -2.99
C SER A 153 1.76 12.09 -2.12
N LEU A 154 1.86 13.38 -1.81
CA LEU A 154 2.90 13.91 -0.92
C LEU A 154 2.75 13.39 0.51
N TYR A 155 1.52 13.30 1.03
CA TYR A 155 1.25 12.70 2.33
C TYR A 155 1.75 11.25 2.41
N GLU A 156 1.41 10.44 1.41
CA GLU A 156 1.87 9.05 1.34
C GLU A 156 3.40 8.96 1.18
N ALA A 157 4.02 9.82 0.35
CA ALA A 157 5.46 9.90 0.17
C ALA A 157 6.18 10.30 1.47
N ALA A 158 5.64 11.25 2.22
CA ALA A 158 6.21 11.70 3.48
C ALA A 158 6.21 10.62 4.58
N HIS A 159 5.33 9.64 4.48
CA HIS A 159 5.35 8.47 5.36
C HIS A 159 6.46 7.45 5.01
N ALA A 160 7.09 7.56 3.84
CA ALA A 160 8.27 6.78 3.44
C ALA A 160 9.61 7.50 3.77
N ARG A 161 9.57 8.58 4.56
CA ARG A 161 10.75 9.34 4.96
C ARG A 161 11.68 8.57 5.89
N ILE A 162 12.95 8.94 5.85
CA ILE A 162 13.98 8.48 6.78
C ILE A 162 14.40 9.63 7.71
N HIS A 163 15.14 9.30 8.77
CA HIS A 163 15.61 10.29 9.72
C HIS A 163 16.51 11.36 9.05
N GLY A 164 16.24 12.62 9.34
CA GLY A 164 16.99 13.76 8.79
C GLY A 164 16.42 14.37 7.50
N GLU A 165 15.26 13.90 7.04
CA GLU A 165 14.58 14.48 5.88
C GLU A 165 13.55 15.55 6.32
N GLU A 166 14.06 16.71 6.73
CA GLU A 166 13.26 17.80 7.31
C GLU A 166 12.11 18.26 6.40
N ILE A 167 12.32 18.31 5.07
CA ILE A 167 11.26 18.66 4.13
C ILE A 167 10.08 17.68 4.16
N LEU A 168 10.34 16.39 4.38
CA LEU A 168 9.28 15.39 4.50
C LEU A 168 8.66 15.38 5.90
N ASP A 169 9.40 15.78 6.92
CA ASP A 169 8.84 16.02 8.26
C ASP A 169 7.84 17.19 8.25
N GLU A 170 8.14 18.27 7.51
CA GLU A 170 7.23 19.40 7.30
C GLU A 170 6.04 19.02 6.40
N ALA A 171 6.24 18.12 5.41
CA ALA A 171 5.17 17.67 4.52
C ALA A 171 4.00 17.01 5.27
N VAL A 172 4.25 16.26 6.35
CA VAL A 172 3.20 15.55 7.09
C VAL A 172 2.16 16.50 7.71
N PRO A 173 2.52 17.49 8.55
CA PRO A 173 1.55 18.44 9.10
C PRO A 173 0.91 19.30 8.02
N PHE A 174 1.67 19.76 7.02
CA PHE A 174 1.16 20.54 5.90
C PHE A 174 0.06 19.79 5.14
N THR A 175 0.35 18.59 4.65
CA THR A 175 -0.61 17.80 3.87
C THR A 175 -1.80 17.39 4.72
N THR A 176 -1.59 16.98 5.98
CA THR A 176 -2.68 16.64 6.92
C THR A 176 -3.66 17.79 7.09
N HIS A 177 -3.13 19.01 7.28
CA HIS A 177 -3.97 20.21 7.44
C HIS A 177 -4.80 20.48 6.19
N HIS A 178 -4.17 20.51 5.02
CA HIS A 178 -4.85 20.84 3.76
C HIS A 178 -5.80 19.74 3.30
N LEU A 179 -5.47 18.47 3.46
CA LEU A 179 -6.37 17.36 3.14
C LEU A 179 -7.63 17.38 4.02
N LYS A 180 -7.49 17.67 5.33
CA LYS A 180 -8.66 17.84 6.21
C LYS A 180 -9.53 19.03 5.79
N ARG A 181 -8.91 20.13 5.36
CA ARG A 181 -9.63 21.29 4.81
C ARG A 181 -10.39 20.92 3.54
N ILE A 182 -9.76 20.20 2.61
CA ILE A 182 -10.38 19.74 1.37
C ILE A 182 -11.56 18.79 1.65
N LEU A 183 -11.44 17.89 2.61
CA LEU A 183 -12.53 16.99 3.02
C LEU A 183 -13.76 17.74 3.56
N ALA A 184 -13.58 18.93 4.12
CA ALA A 184 -14.68 19.77 4.59
C ALA A 184 -15.41 20.47 3.43
N THR A 185 -14.84 20.50 2.23
CA THR A 185 -15.48 20.98 0.99
C THR A 185 -16.15 19.82 0.28
N GLU A 186 -17.32 20.03 -0.32
CA GLU A 186 -18.02 18.97 -1.08
C GLU A 186 -17.60 18.92 -2.57
N THR A 187 -16.46 19.52 -2.91
CA THR A 187 -16.07 19.79 -4.32
C THR A 187 -15.19 18.72 -4.95
N ILE A 188 -14.83 17.65 -4.25
CA ILE A 188 -13.96 16.59 -4.76
C ILE A 188 -14.75 15.32 -5.09
N GLU A 189 -14.22 14.54 -6.04
CA GLU A 189 -14.76 13.23 -6.43
C GLU A 189 -14.88 12.30 -5.20
N SER A 190 -15.99 11.54 -5.13
CA SER A 190 -16.29 10.66 -3.99
C SER A 190 -15.19 9.61 -3.75
N SER A 191 -14.60 9.05 -4.82
CA SER A 191 -13.53 8.05 -4.71
C SER A 191 -12.24 8.66 -4.13
N LEU A 192 -11.89 9.88 -4.52
CA LEU A 192 -10.74 10.61 -3.96
C LEU A 192 -10.99 10.99 -2.50
N LYS A 193 -12.22 11.40 -2.16
CA LYS A 193 -12.62 11.67 -0.78
C LYS A 193 -12.43 10.45 0.13
N GLU A 194 -12.88 9.27 -0.32
CA GLU A 194 -12.69 8.02 0.42
C GLU A 194 -11.21 7.66 0.56
N GLN A 195 -10.40 7.87 -0.49
CA GLN A 195 -8.94 7.62 -0.44
C GLN A 195 -8.25 8.54 0.57
N ILE A 196 -8.57 9.82 0.59
CA ILE A 196 -8.02 10.79 1.55
C ILE A 196 -8.40 10.42 2.99
N MET A 197 -9.68 10.12 3.24
CA MET A 197 -10.15 9.70 4.56
C MET A 197 -9.39 8.47 5.05
N ARG A 198 -9.26 7.47 4.19
CA ARG A 198 -8.52 6.24 4.49
C ARG A 198 -7.05 6.51 4.79
N ALA A 199 -6.37 7.31 3.95
CA ALA A 199 -4.96 7.63 4.14
C ALA A 199 -4.68 8.36 5.45
N LEU A 200 -5.56 9.28 5.85
CA LEU A 200 -5.45 10.02 7.11
C LEU A 200 -5.68 9.14 8.34
N GLU A 201 -6.52 8.11 8.23
CA GLU A 201 -6.78 7.14 9.28
C GLU A 201 -5.66 6.08 9.35
N HIS A 202 -5.32 5.50 8.21
CA HIS A 202 -4.33 4.45 8.06
C HIS A 202 -3.40 4.73 6.87
N PRO A 203 -2.23 5.35 7.08
CA PRO A 203 -1.24 5.51 6.02
C PRO A 203 -0.89 4.16 5.38
N HIS A 204 -0.80 4.13 4.06
CA HIS A 204 -0.65 2.91 3.26
C HIS A 204 0.42 1.93 3.77
N TYR A 205 1.58 2.44 4.21
CA TYR A 205 2.68 1.61 4.72
C TYR A 205 2.44 0.97 6.10
N ARG A 206 1.36 1.33 6.80
CA ARG A 206 1.04 0.79 8.13
C ARG A 206 -0.02 -0.31 8.08
N GLY A 207 -0.65 -0.51 6.94
CA GLY A 207 -1.68 -1.53 6.73
C GLY A 207 -1.10 -2.91 6.42
N ALA A 208 -1.87 -3.97 6.70
CA ALA A 208 -1.55 -5.30 6.21
C ALA A 208 -1.79 -5.36 4.68
N PRO A 209 -0.79 -5.75 3.86
CA PRO A 209 -0.86 -5.65 2.40
C PRO A 209 -2.13 -6.23 1.79
N ILE A 210 -2.55 -7.42 2.21
CA ILE A 210 -3.75 -8.08 1.67
C ILE A 210 -5.05 -7.30 1.95
N ILE A 211 -5.13 -6.63 3.11
CA ILE A 211 -6.27 -5.79 3.47
C ILE A 211 -6.27 -4.52 2.63
N GLU A 212 -5.10 -3.89 2.48
CA GLU A 212 -4.94 -2.68 1.67
C GLU A 212 -5.27 -2.93 0.19
N ILE A 213 -4.84 -4.06 -0.37
CA ILE A 213 -5.20 -4.49 -1.72
C ILE A 213 -6.72 -4.63 -1.86
N ARG A 214 -7.39 -5.30 -0.91
CA ARG A 214 -8.85 -5.50 -0.96
C ARG A 214 -9.60 -4.18 -0.91
N VAL A 215 -9.17 -3.27 -0.04
CA VAL A 215 -9.76 -1.93 0.08
C VAL A 215 -9.52 -1.14 -1.20
N PHE A 216 -8.29 -1.15 -1.73
CA PHE A 216 -7.96 -0.40 -2.93
C PHE A 216 -8.70 -0.90 -4.17
N ILE A 217 -8.90 -2.21 -4.34
CA ILE A 217 -9.76 -2.75 -5.42
C ILE A 217 -11.17 -2.12 -5.36
N SER A 218 -11.74 -1.99 -4.16
CA SER A 218 -13.09 -1.41 -3.99
C SER A 218 -13.12 0.10 -4.27
N LEU A 219 -12.08 0.84 -3.89
CA LEU A 219 -11.94 2.26 -4.20
C LEU A 219 -11.72 2.48 -5.70
N TYR A 220 -10.83 1.71 -6.30
CA TYR A 220 -10.52 1.77 -7.73
C TYR A 220 -11.73 1.46 -8.60
N GLU A 221 -12.59 0.54 -8.17
CA GLU A 221 -13.85 0.24 -8.88
C GLU A 221 -14.79 1.44 -8.98
N LYS A 222 -14.77 2.33 -7.99
CA LYS A 222 -15.59 3.56 -7.96
C LYS A 222 -14.96 4.71 -8.77
N HIS A 223 -13.66 4.64 -9.05
CA HIS A 223 -12.95 5.70 -9.75
C HIS A 223 -13.45 5.86 -11.19
N GLU A 224 -13.73 7.10 -11.63
CA GLU A 224 -14.26 7.36 -12.97
C GLU A 224 -13.28 6.96 -14.08
N SER A 225 -11.99 7.21 -13.88
CA SER A 225 -10.92 6.90 -14.86
C SER A 225 -10.28 5.52 -14.66
N LYS A 226 -10.96 4.59 -13.95
CA LYS A 226 -10.47 3.22 -13.77
C LYS A 226 -10.22 2.51 -15.11
N ASP A 227 -9.17 1.73 -15.18
CA ASP A 227 -8.94 0.80 -16.26
C ASP A 227 -9.70 -0.52 -16.00
N PRO A 228 -10.70 -0.86 -16.83
CA PRO A 228 -11.50 -2.08 -16.65
C PRO A 228 -10.67 -3.37 -16.68
N LEU A 229 -9.57 -3.37 -17.45
CA LEU A 229 -8.67 -4.51 -17.58
C LEU A 229 -7.89 -4.74 -16.29
N LEU A 230 -7.30 -3.68 -15.72
CA LEU A 230 -6.62 -3.74 -14.42
C LEU A 230 -7.56 -4.18 -13.31
N LEU A 231 -8.77 -3.62 -13.26
CA LEU A 231 -9.76 -3.99 -12.26
C LEU A 231 -10.16 -5.45 -12.36
N LYS A 232 -10.39 -5.94 -13.59
CA LYS A 232 -10.74 -7.35 -13.84
C LYS A 232 -9.62 -8.28 -13.39
N LEU A 233 -8.38 -7.98 -13.79
CA LEU A 233 -7.21 -8.77 -13.40
C LEU A 233 -7.04 -8.78 -11.87
N ALA A 234 -7.17 -7.62 -11.21
CA ALA A 234 -7.05 -7.51 -9.76
C ALA A 234 -8.09 -8.35 -9.02
N LYS A 235 -9.35 -8.32 -9.44
CA LYS A 235 -10.43 -9.13 -8.85
C LYS A 235 -10.18 -10.63 -9.03
N LEU A 236 -9.78 -11.06 -10.22
CA LEU A 236 -9.46 -12.47 -10.49
C LEU A 236 -8.27 -12.94 -9.66
N ASN A 237 -7.20 -12.15 -9.63
CA ASN A 237 -6.01 -12.45 -8.85
C ASN A 237 -6.31 -12.52 -7.35
N PHE A 238 -7.07 -11.57 -6.83
CA PHE A 238 -7.46 -11.56 -5.42
C PHE A 238 -8.28 -12.82 -5.05
N ASN A 239 -9.26 -13.21 -5.87
CA ASN A 239 -10.07 -14.41 -5.65
C ASN A 239 -9.24 -15.68 -5.76
N PHE A 240 -8.32 -15.75 -6.73
CA PHE A 240 -7.38 -16.85 -6.89
C PHE A 240 -6.55 -17.06 -5.62
N LEU A 241 -5.94 -15.98 -5.10
CA LEU A 241 -5.15 -16.03 -3.87
C LEU A 241 -6.00 -16.37 -2.64
N GLN A 242 -7.23 -15.84 -2.54
CA GLN A 242 -8.15 -16.19 -1.45
C GLN A 242 -8.46 -17.69 -1.42
N ASN A 243 -8.65 -18.30 -2.58
CA ASN A 243 -8.88 -19.74 -2.68
C ASN A 243 -7.64 -20.56 -2.24
N MET A 244 -6.44 -20.08 -2.60
CA MET A 244 -5.19 -20.68 -2.14
C MET A 244 -5.04 -20.61 -0.61
N TYR A 245 -5.28 -19.43 -0.02
CA TYR A 245 -5.23 -19.25 1.45
C TYR A 245 -6.27 -20.12 2.18
N LYS A 246 -7.49 -20.24 1.65
CA LYS A 246 -8.51 -21.14 2.22
C LYS A 246 -8.06 -22.59 2.18
N LYS A 247 -7.39 -23.02 1.11
CA LYS A 247 -6.82 -24.37 1.00
C LYS A 247 -5.74 -24.60 2.06
N GLU A 248 -4.79 -23.67 2.20
CA GLU A 248 -3.75 -23.74 3.23
C GLU A 248 -4.34 -23.80 4.63
N MET A 249 -5.33 -22.94 4.93
CA MET A 249 -6.04 -22.98 6.21
C MET A 249 -6.77 -24.30 6.44
N SER A 250 -7.36 -24.90 5.39
CA SER A 250 -7.98 -26.23 5.49
C SER A 250 -6.96 -27.31 5.85
N GLU A 251 -5.77 -27.27 5.27
CA GLU A 251 -4.70 -28.23 5.55
C GLU A 251 -4.17 -28.09 6.98
N LEU A 252 -4.05 -26.85 7.48
CA LEU A 252 -3.59 -26.57 8.84
C LEU A 252 -4.64 -26.85 9.92
N SER A 253 -5.93 -26.92 9.55
CA SER A 253 -7.03 -27.11 10.50
C SER A 253 -7.41 -28.59 10.72
N LYS A 254 -6.78 -29.52 10.00
CA LYS A 254 -6.95 -30.98 10.10
C LYS A 254 -5.97 -31.59 11.09
#